data_055c9ec0523868631630cbf942111228
#
_entry.id   055c9ec0523868631630cbf942111228
#
_cell.length_a   1.000
_cell.length_b   1.000
_cell.length_c   1.000
_cell.angle_alpha   90.00
_cell.angle_beta   90.00
_cell.angle_gamma   90.00
#
_symmetry.space_group_name_H-M   'P 1'
#
loop_
_entity.id
_entity.type
_entity.pdbx_description
1 polymer ?
#
loop_
_entity_poly.entity_id
_entity_poly.type
_entity_poly.pdbx_seq_one_letter_code
_entity_poly.pdbx_strand_id
1 'polypeptide(L)'
;KTGISCFYKKRQRLAWETVEPQNSEKAIPTWQSTLFDLDLTNSIVEQSNLYCRQQNPNSALKLDQKELEQFIGTVVYMSISHLPRSRMYWSSACRFPQVADVMSRDRWEELKRFIHFNDNMAPNNDDRLFKIRPLIDSLLPKFQALPQDQMLCVDEQMVPFKGRSSLKQYNPKKPYKWGYKIFMLCDTKGLVHSFEIFAGKIDPVPGQPDIGASGDVVLKLAQVIHPNINHLLYFDSWFSSLNLFVALAKMGIPALGTVEKKHLQGCSFSEDSDMKKKGRGVFEEQEVVVDGVEMRAVKWFDHRGVIVASSLPVKMKRNVFVKRPSIIALYRKCMGGVDALDALIAQYRIHIRSKKYYHRLFFHFVDMVIVNSWLLYRRDCVALCVPKKKERQRCKLPLCKGHTVFKCEKCNVHLCLNKHNNCFRLFHT
;
A
#
# COMPACT_ATOMS: atom_id res chain seq x y z
N LYS A 1 -18.08 37.95 37.61
CA LYS A 1 -19.24 37.09 37.20
C LYS A 1 -19.68 37.57 35.81
N THR A 2 -19.12 37.07 34.79
CA THR A 2 -19.64 37.17 33.41
C THR A 2 -19.56 35.77 32.78
N GLY A 3 -20.73 35.16 32.63
CA GLY A 3 -20.90 33.84 32.09
C GLY A 3 -20.62 33.83 30.59
N ILE A 4 -19.65 33.03 30.16
CA ILE A 4 -19.43 32.68 28.76
C ILE A 4 -20.34 31.48 28.47
N SER A 5 -21.45 31.78 27.79
CA SER A 5 -22.35 30.74 27.25
C SER A 5 -21.61 30.01 26.11
N CYS A 6 -21.24 28.76 26.38
CA CYS A 6 -20.63 27.90 25.38
C CYS A 6 -21.71 27.36 24.45
N PHE A 7 -21.83 27.95 23.25
CA PHE A 7 -22.70 27.43 22.19
C PHE A 7 -22.16 26.04 21.74
N TYR A 8 -22.77 24.95 22.24
CA TYR A 8 -22.59 23.63 21.69
C TYR A 8 -23.25 23.53 20.30
N LYS A 9 -22.53 23.83 19.23
CA LYS A 9 -22.92 23.33 17.90
C LYS A 9 -22.92 21.80 17.95
N LYS A 10 -24.10 21.16 17.82
CA LYS A 10 -24.21 19.72 17.62
C LYS A 10 -23.27 19.31 16.48
N ARG A 11 -22.26 18.50 16.78
CA ARG A 11 -21.40 17.91 15.77
C ARG A 11 -22.27 17.06 14.86
N GLN A 12 -22.31 17.38 13.58
CA GLN A 12 -22.60 16.35 12.57
C GLN A 12 -21.53 15.26 12.72
N ARG A 13 -21.94 14.07 13.12
CA ARG A 13 -21.13 12.88 12.95
C ARG A 13 -21.00 12.73 11.44
N LEU A 14 -19.80 12.91 10.91
CA LEU A 14 -19.50 12.55 9.55
C LEU A 14 -19.82 11.06 9.42
N ALA A 15 -20.94 10.76 8.75
CA ALA A 15 -21.31 9.38 8.46
C ALA A 15 -20.41 8.89 7.35
N TRP A 16 -19.79 7.75 7.58
CA TRP A 16 -19.05 7.03 6.55
C TRP A 16 -20.08 6.28 5.71
N GLU A 17 -20.21 6.64 4.45
CA GLU A 17 -20.99 5.87 3.49
C GLU A 17 -20.07 4.86 2.83
N THR A 18 -20.35 3.58 3.01
CA THR A 18 -19.73 2.51 2.25
C THR A 18 -20.27 2.58 0.84
N VAL A 19 -19.42 2.86 -0.12
CA VAL A 19 -19.74 2.64 -1.54
C VAL A 19 -19.69 1.11 -1.72
N GLU A 20 -20.85 0.47 -1.77
CA GLU A 20 -20.92 -0.95 -2.07
C GLU A 20 -20.49 -1.20 -3.51
N PRO A 21 -19.60 -2.17 -3.77
CA PRO A 21 -19.31 -2.58 -5.13
C PRO A 21 -20.58 -3.15 -5.77
N GLN A 22 -20.87 -2.72 -7.00
CA GLN A 22 -22.12 -3.05 -7.74
C GLN A 22 -22.27 -4.52 -8.16
N ASN A 23 -21.54 -5.46 -7.59
CA ASN A 23 -21.67 -6.90 -7.89
C ASN A 23 -21.91 -7.71 -6.63
N SER A 24 -23.18 -8.12 -6.46
CA SER A 24 -23.68 -8.95 -5.38
C SER A 24 -23.71 -10.43 -5.74
N GLU A 25 -22.64 -11.03 -6.21
CA GLU A 25 -22.53 -12.47 -6.24
C GLU A 25 -21.67 -12.98 -5.08
N LYS A 26 -22.25 -13.91 -4.30
CA LYS A 26 -21.75 -14.41 -3.01
C LYS A 26 -20.56 -15.37 -3.09
N ALA A 27 -19.86 -15.44 -4.18
CA ALA A 27 -18.58 -16.14 -4.28
C ALA A 27 -17.46 -15.22 -3.81
N ILE A 28 -16.61 -15.69 -2.90
CA ILE A 28 -15.39 -14.95 -2.55
C ILE A 28 -14.58 -14.85 -3.84
N PRO A 29 -14.37 -13.65 -4.40
CA PRO A 29 -13.58 -13.52 -5.60
C PRO A 29 -12.19 -14.09 -5.35
N THR A 30 -11.64 -14.81 -6.31
CA THR A 30 -10.22 -15.14 -6.30
C THR A 30 -9.48 -13.86 -6.69
N TRP A 31 -9.28 -12.95 -5.72
CA TRP A 31 -8.66 -11.63 -5.94
C TRP A 31 -7.35 -11.70 -6.74
N GLN A 32 -6.63 -12.81 -6.63
CA GLN A 32 -5.42 -13.05 -7.41
C GLN A 32 -5.73 -13.11 -8.91
N SER A 33 -6.78 -13.82 -9.33
CA SER A 33 -7.19 -13.90 -10.75
C SER A 33 -7.81 -12.60 -11.25
N THR A 34 -8.36 -11.77 -10.36
CA THR A 34 -8.85 -10.43 -10.70
C THR A 34 -7.71 -9.44 -10.93
N LEU A 35 -6.66 -9.50 -10.11
CA LEU A 35 -5.51 -8.59 -10.24
C LEU A 35 -4.52 -9.06 -11.32
N PHE A 36 -4.35 -10.38 -11.47
CA PHE A 36 -3.47 -11.00 -12.47
C PHE A 36 -4.32 -11.88 -13.40
N ASP A 37 -5.06 -11.23 -14.31
CA ASP A 37 -6.07 -11.84 -15.15
C ASP A 37 -5.50 -12.51 -16.42
N LEU A 38 -6.39 -13.10 -17.19
CA LEU A 38 -6.07 -13.80 -18.43
C LEU A 38 -5.44 -12.87 -19.47
N ASP A 39 -5.93 -11.63 -19.61
CA ASP A 39 -5.45 -10.68 -20.60
C ASP A 39 -3.99 -10.31 -20.33
N LEU A 40 -3.67 -10.03 -19.07
CA LEU A 40 -2.30 -9.76 -18.66
C LEU A 40 -1.39 -10.98 -18.88
N THR A 41 -1.87 -12.18 -18.54
CA THR A 41 -1.12 -13.43 -18.71
C THR A 41 -0.83 -13.70 -20.17
N ASN A 42 -1.84 -13.55 -21.05
CA ASN A 42 -1.71 -13.70 -22.49
C ASN A 42 -0.72 -12.68 -23.08
N SER A 43 -0.82 -11.42 -22.67
CA SER A 43 0.12 -10.38 -23.09
C SER A 43 1.58 -10.73 -22.73
N ILE A 44 1.83 -11.25 -21.52
CA ILE A 44 3.17 -11.70 -21.10
C ILE A 44 3.65 -12.87 -21.97
N VAL A 45 2.77 -13.82 -22.26
CA VAL A 45 3.08 -14.98 -23.14
C VAL A 45 3.48 -14.51 -24.53
N GLU A 46 2.66 -13.66 -25.16
CA GLU A 46 2.90 -13.12 -26.49
C GLU A 46 4.23 -12.36 -26.56
N GLN A 47 4.45 -11.42 -25.63
CA GLN A 47 5.65 -10.60 -25.60
C GLN A 47 6.92 -11.43 -25.30
N SER A 48 6.81 -12.48 -24.50
CA SER A 48 7.93 -13.37 -24.23
C SER A 48 8.29 -14.23 -25.45
N ASN A 49 7.30 -14.76 -26.14
CA ASN A 49 7.49 -15.49 -27.39
C ASN A 49 8.07 -14.60 -28.49
N LEU A 50 7.58 -13.37 -28.62
CA LEU A 50 8.09 -12.35 -29.54
C LEU A 50 9.55 -12.02 -29.23
N TYR A 51 9.87 -11.77 -27.97
CA TYR A 51 11.23 -11.44 -27.53
C TYR A 51 12.22 -12.57 -27.84
N CYS A 52 11.82 -13.84 -27.67
CA CYS A 52 12.66 -14.98 -28.03
C CYS A 52 13.00 -14.95 -29.54
N ARG A 53 12.01 -14.76 -30.42
CA ARG A 53 12.23 -14.66 -31.88
C ARG A 53 13.08 -13.47 -32.26
N GLN A 54 12.94 -12.32 -31.59
CA GLN A 54 13.78 -11.13 -31.81
C GLN A 54 15.24 -11.37 -31.44
N GLN A 55 15.52 -12.22 -30.45
CA GLN A 55 16.89 -12.58 -30.06
C GLN A 55 17.51 -13.64 -30.99
N ASN A 56 16.72 -14.59 -31.44
CA ASN A 56 17.14 -15.63 -32.39
C ASN A 56 15.95 -16.07 -33.23
N PRO A 57 15.89 -15.69 -34.51
CA PRO A 57 14.79 -16.04 -35.42
C PRO A 57 14.54 -17.55 -35.55
N ASN A 58 15.57 -18.37 -35.36
CA ASN A 58 15.49 -19.82 -35.44
C ASN A 58 15.04 -20.48 -34.12
N SER A 59 14.81 -19.69 -33.08
CA SER A 59 14.38 -20.19 -31.77
C SER A 59 12.93 -19.84 -31.52
N ALA A 60 12.16 -20.81 -31.01
CA ALA A 60 10.78 -20.64 -30.62
C ALA A 60 10.64 -21.04 -29.14
N LEU A 61 10.31 -20.09 -28.29
CA LEU A 61 10.08 -20.33 -26.84
C LEU A 61 8.86 -21.23 -26.61
N LYS A 62 7.80 -21.05 -27.44
CA LYS A 62 6.53 -21.79 -27.36
C LYS A 62 5.94 -21.77 -25.93
N LEU A 63 6.08 -20.65 -25.24
CA LEU A 63 5.46 -20.45 -23.94
C LEU A 63 3.94 -20.38 -24.11
N ASP A 64 3.20 -21.08 -23.25
CA ASP A 64 1.76 -20.97 -23.12
C ASP A 64 1.36 -20.39 -21.74
N GLN A 65 0.08 -20.09 -21.57
CA GLN A 65 -0.45 -19.52 -20.33
C GLN A 65 -0.21 -20.45 -19.13
N LYS A 66 -0.51 -21.73 -19.27
CA LYS A 66 -0.37 -22.72 -18.17
C LYS A 66 1.07 -22.82 -17.70
N GLU A 67 1.99 -22.81 -18.63
CA GLU A 67 3.42 -22.90 -18.31
C GLU A 67 3.93 -21.62 -17.64
N LEU A 68 3.41 -20.43 -18.05
CA LEU A 68 3.71 -19.17 -17.35
C LEU A 68 3.19 -19.18 -15.91
N GLU A 69 1.96 -19.65 -15.70
CA GLU A 69 1.37 -19.81 -14.36
C GLU A 69 2.19 -20.77 -13.49
N GLN A 70 2.60 -21.91 -14.06
CA GLN A 70 3.49 -22.86 -13.38
C GLN A 70 4.83 -22.22 -13.03
N PHE A 71 5.43 -21.47 -13.94
CA PHE A 71 6.67 -20.73 -13.67
C PHE A 71 6.50 -19.74 -12.52
N ILE A 72 5.46 -18.91 -12.53
CA ILE A 72 5.17 -17.95 -11.45
C ILE A 72 4.93 -18.71 -10.14
N GLY A 73 4.16 -19.80 -10.16
CA GLY A 73 3.91 -20.65 -9.00
C GLY A 73 5.21 -21.21 -8.39
N THR A 74 6.14 -21.71 -9.21
CA THR A 74 7.45 -22.16 -8.71
C THR A 74 8.26 -21.04 -8.10
N VAL A 75 8.24 -19.83 -8.69
CA VAL A 75 8.94 -18.65 -8.16
C VAL A 75 8.37 -18.24 -6.80
N VAL A 76 7.04 -18.24 -6.64
CA VAL A 76 6.37 -17.98 -5.36
C VAL A 76 6.74 -19.05 -4.33
N TYR A 77 6.75 -20.33 -4.72
CA TYR A 77 7.17 -21.40 -3.82
C TYR A 77 8.63 -21.25 -3.37
N MET A 78 9.52 -20.87 -4.28
CA MET A 78 10.93 -20.58 -3.96
C MET A 78 11.07 -19.39 -2.99
N SER A 79 10.12 -18.46 -2.95
CA SER A 79 10.14 -17.35 -1.98
C SER A 79 9.78 -17.79 -0.55
N ILE A 80 9.16 -18.94 -0.39
CA ILE A 80 8.85 -19.54 0.92
C ILE A 80 10.00 -20.40 1.42
N SER A 81 10.61 -21.21 0.55
CA SER A 81 11.61 -22.24 0.93
C SER A 81 13.07 -21.76 0.96
N HIS A 82 13.36 -20.60 0.34
CA HIS A 82 14.64 -19.85 0.41
C HIS A 82 15.95 -20.64 0.26
N LEU A 83 16.13 -21.40 -0.84
CA LEU A 83 17.44 -21.94 -1.13
C LEU A 83 18.41 -20.86 -1.68
N PRO A 84 19.71 -20.90 -1.36
CA PRO A 84 20.68 -19.87 -1.73
C PRO A 84 20.84 -19.65 -3.24
N ARG A 85 20.60 -20.69 -4.05
CA ARG A 85 20.69 -20.67 -5.52
C ARG A 85 19.48 -21.39 -6.12
N SER A 86 18.87 -20.83 -7.15
CA SER A 86 17.72 -21.43 -7.84
C SER A 86 17.98 -22.84 -8.37
N ARG A 87 19.20 -23.15 -8.84
CA ARG A 87 19.57 -24.50 -9.33
C ARG A 87 19.50 -25.58 -8.26
N MET A 88 19.58 -25.23 -6.98
CA MET A 88 19.56 -26.21 -5.88
C MET A 88 18.20 -26.91 -5.76
N TYR A 89 17.12 -26.30 -6.22
CA TYR A 89 15.78 -26.92 -6.20
C TYR A 89 15.71 -28.22 -7.04
N TRP A 90 16.63 -28.41 -8.00
CA TRP A 90 16.73 -29.60 -8.85
C TRP A 90 17.93 -30.47 -8.53
N SER A 91 18.80 -30.11 -7.59
CA SER A 91 19.98 -30.92 -7.25
C SER A 91 19.58 -32.14 -6.43
N SER A 92 20.29 -33.27 -6.58
CA SER A 92 20.03 -34.49 -5.85
C SER A 92 20.03 -34.28 -4.32
N ALA A 93 20.93 -33.43 -3.82
CA ALA A 93 21.10 -33.18 -2.39
C ALA A 93 19.99 -32.30 -1.78
N CYS A 94 19.34 -31.45 -2.56
CA CYS A 94 18.37 -30.46 -2.08
C CYS A 94 17.10 -30.41 -2.93
N ARG A 95 16.76 -31.52 -3.60
CA ARG A 95 15.63 -31.57 -4.53
C ARG A 95 14.32 -31.22 -3.82
N PHE A 96 13.60 -30.24 -4.39
CA PHE A 96 12.27 -29.83 -3.95
C PHE A 96 11.22 -30.30 -4.96
N PRO A 97 10.42 -31.34 -4.66
CA PRO A 97 9.43 -31.89 -5.59
C PRO A 97 8.43 -30.85 -6.09
N GLN A 98 7.97 -29.95 -5.21
CA GLN A 98 7.01 -28.90 -5.55
C GLN A 98 7.52 -27.89 -6.60
N VAL A 99 8.81 -27.90 -6.90
CA VAL A 99 9.44 -27.11 -7.96
C VAL A 99 9.94 -28.03 -9.06
N ALA A 100 10.69 -29.06 -8.71
CA ALA A 100 11.39 -29.91 -9.66
C ALA A 100 10.48 -30.85 -10.46
N ASP A 101 9.28 -31.20 -9.93
CA ASP A 101 8.30 -32.03 -10.62
C ASP A 101 7.35 -31.19 -11.50
N VAL A 102 7.26 -29.88 -11.24
CA VAL A 102 6.44 -28.97 -12.05
C VAL A 102 7.12 -28.59 -13.35
N MET A 103 8.44 -28.34 -13.32
CA MET A 103 9.20 -27.87 -14.47
C MET A 103 10.66 -28.29 -14.39
N SER A 104 11.27 -28.66 -15.53
CA SER A 104 12.70 -28.95 -15.58
C SER A 104 13.54 -27.69 -15.32
N ARG A 105 14.75 -27.86 -14.78
CA ARG A 105 15.68 -26.76 -14.49
C ARG A 105 15.97 -25.93 -15.74
N ASP A 106 16.25 -26.59 -16.85
CA ASP A 106 16.70 -25.91 -18.07
C ASP A 106 15.54 -25.10 -18.69
N ARG A 107 14.32 -25.63 -18.64
CA ARG A 107 13.12 -24.91 -19.06
C ARG A 107 12.82 -23.71 -18.15
N TRP A 108 12.96 -23.87 -16.84
CA TRP A 108 12.79 -22.77 -15.89
C TRP A 108 13.80 -21.62 -16.13
N GLU A 109 15.07 -21.97 -16.40
CA GLU A 109 16.10 -20.98 -16.71
C GLU A 109 15.85 -20.31 -18.07
N GLU A 110 15.33 -21.04 -19.04
CA GLU A 110 14.92 -20.51 -20.34
C GLU A 110 13.78 -19.50 -20.19
N LEU A 111 12.68 -19.86 -19.51
CA LEU A 111 11.57 -18.93 -19.24
C LEU A 111 12.06 -17.69 -18.51
N LYS A 112 12.83 -17.85 -17.45
CA LYS A 112 13.43 -16.71 -16.74
C LYS A 112 14.26 -15.81 -17.66
N ARG A 113 14.92 -16.35 -18.67
CA ARG A 113 15.71 -15.57 -19.63
C ARG A 113 14.82 -14.76 -20.55
N PHE A 114 13.71 -15.33 -21.03
CA PHE A 114 12.90 -14.79 -22.11
C PHE A 114 11.62 -14.07 -21.65
N ILE A 115 11.22 -14.14 -20.38
CA ILE A 115 10.09 -13.33 -19.87
C ILE A 115 10.31 -11.86 -20.24
N HIS A 116 9.28 -11.30 -20.92
CA HIS A 116 9.27 -9.94 -21.46
C HIS A 116 7.86 -9.37 -21.46
N PHE A 117 7.72 -8.03 -21.51
CA PHE A 117 6.42 -7.37 -21.30
C PHE A 117 6.08 -6.36 -22.39
N ASN A 118 7.01 -6.07 -23.31
CA ASN A 118 6.77 -5.10 -24.39
C ASN A 118 7.60 -5.44 -25.62
N ASP A 119 7.15 -5.03 -26.79
CA ASP A 119 7.89 -5.21 -28.04
C ASP A 119 9.10 -4.25 -28.07
N ASN A 120 10.32 -4.79 -28.15
CA ASN A 120 11.53 -3.99 -28.24
C ASN A 120 11.65 -3.16 -29.54
N MET A 121 10.87 -3.47 -30.56
CA MET A 121 10.86 -2.76 -31.84
C MET A 121 9.79 -1.65 -31.86
N ALA A 122 8.90 -1.59 -30.87
CA ALA A 122 7.91 -0.53 -30.77
C ALA A 122 8.55 0.82 -30.41
N PRO A 123 7.93 1.96 -30.79
CA PRO A 123 8.43 3.30 -30.45
C PRO A 123 8.52 3.49 -28.93
N ASN A 124 9.67 3.95 -28.48
CA ASN A 124 9.92 4.09 -27.02
C ASN A 124 9.49 5.46 -26.46
N ASN A 125 9.35 6.49 -27.29
CA ASN A 125 8.99 7.85 -26.86
C ASN A 125 9.70 8.35 -25.58
N ASP A 126 10.98 8.00 -25.40
CA ASP A 126 11.81 8.31 -24.22
C ASP A 126 11.26 7.78 -22.88
N ASP A 127 10.28 6.86 -22.88
CA ASP A 127 9.80 6.25 -21.66
C ASP A 127 10.83 5.29 -21.03
N ARG A 128 11.41 5.71 -19.93
CA ARG A 128 12.42 4.91 -19.20
C ARG A 128 11.85 3.62 -18.60
N LEU A 129 10.52 3.49 -18.48
CA LEU A 129 9.79 2.31 -18.02
C LEU A 129 9.22 1.48 -19.19
N PHE A 130 9.53 1.84 -20.44
CA PHE A 130 9.00 1.24 -21.66
C PHE A 130 8.86 -0.29 -21.60
N LYS A 131 9.91 -1.01 -21.16
CA LYS A 131 9.89 -2.49 -21.11
C LYS A 131 8.90 -3.10 -20.12
N ILE A 132 8.41 -2.33 -19.16
CA ILE A 132 7.44 -2.78 -18.16
C ILE A 132 6.13 -1.99 -18.22
N ARG A 133 6.03 -1.03 -19.11
CA ARG A 133 4.87 -0.14 -19.23
C ARG A 133 3.55 -0.90 -19.40
N PRO A 134 3.42 -1.90 -20.30
CA PRO A 134 2.15 -2.63 -20.45
C PRO A 134 1.70 -3.33 -19.16
N LEU A 135 2.65 -3.83 -18.37
CA LEU A 135 2.34 -4.44 -17.07
C LEU A 135 1.81 -3.41 -16.07
N ILE A 136 2.42 -2.21 -16.02
CA ILE A 136 1.97 -1.11 -15.16
C ILE A 136 0.56 -0.69 -15.57
N ASP A 137 0.34 -0.46 -16.86
CA ASP A 137 -0.93 0.03 -17.41
C ASP A 137 -2.08 -0.98 -17.22
N SER A 138 -1.77 -2.28 -17.18
CA SER A 138 -2.73 -3.33 -16.84
C SER A 138 -3.02 -3.41 -15.33
N LEU A 139 -2.01 -3.30 -14.47
CA LEU A 139 -2.17 -3.50 -13.02
C LEU A 139 -2.72 -2.27 -12.29
N LEU A 140 -2.29 -1.06 -12.68
CA LEU A 140 -2.65 0.16 -11.97
C LEU A 140 -4.16 0.40 -11.89
N PRO A 141 -4.94 0.30 -12.98
CA PRO A 141 -6.40 0.44 -12.92
C PRO A 141 -7.07 -0.58 -12.00
N LYS A 142 -6.55 -1.81 -11.95
CA LYS A 142 -7.08 -2.87 -11.09
C LYS A 142 -6.85 -2.58 -9.61
N PHE A 143 -5.69 -2.02 -9.24
CA PHE A 143 -5.43 -1.56 -7.88
C PHE A 143 -6.30 -0.36 -7.51
N GLN A 144 -6.50 0.57 -8.45
CA GLN A 144 -7.33 1.75 -8.26
C GLN A 144 -8.82 1.42 -8.08
N ALA A 145 -9.29 0.32 -8.66
CA ALA A 145 -10.67 -0.16 -8.50
C ALA A 145 -10.93 -0.86 -7.15
N LEU A 146 -9.90 -1.10 -6.32
CA LEU A 146 -10.08 -1.75 -5.03
C LEU A 146 -10.80 -0.85 -4.03
N PRO A 147 -11.73 -1.40 -3.22
CA PRO A 147 -12.44 -0.62 -2.21
C PRO A 147 -11.49 -0.03 -1.17
N GLN A 148 -11.55 1.29 -0.99
CA GLN A 148 -10.66 2.06 -0.14
C GLN A 148 -11.18 2.14 1.30
N ASP A 149 -10.26 2.05 2.27
CA ASP A 149 -10.55 2.38 3.67
C ASP A 149 -10.57 3.91 3.84
N GLN A 150 -11.17 4.39 4.95
CA GLN A 150 -11.24 5.84 5.25
C GLN A 150 -9.86 6.51 5.35
N MET A 151 -8.90 5.80 5.95
CA MET A 151 -7.57 6.33 6.24
C MET A 151 -6.59 5.80 5.21
N LEU A 152 -6.03 6.70 4.41
CA LEU A 152 -5.08 6.41 3.35
C LEU A 152 -3.76 7.12 3.64
N CYS A 153 -2.64 6.53 3.26
CA CYS A 153 -1.33 7.15 3.41
C CYS A 153 -0.51 7.09 2.12
N VAL A 154 0.27 8.14 1.89
CA VAL A 154 1.27 8.22 0.83
C VAL A 154 2.66 8.18 1.44
N ASP A 155 3.48 7.27 0.97
CA ASP A 155 4.90 7.16 1.32
C ASP A 155 5.70 6.54 0.16
N GLU A 156 7.04 6.57 0.27
CA GLU A 156 7.89 5.89 -0.69
C GLU A 156 8.26 4.48 -0.24
N GLN A 157 8.27 3.56 -1.22
CA GLN A 157 8.80 2.21 -1.09
C GLN A 157 10.11 2.07 -1.88
N MET A 158 11.07 1.30 -1.36
CA MET A 158 12.31 0.97 -2.07
C MET A 158 12.34 -0.50 -2.49
N VAL A 159 12.34 -0.75 -3.80
CA VAL A 159 12.51 -2.09 -4.38
C VAL A 159 14.00 -2.37 -4.55
N PRO A 160 14.61 -3.26 -3.73
CA PRO A 160 16.06 -3.44 -3.72
C PRO A 160 16.61 -3.88 -5.07
N PHE A 161 17.65 -3.20 -5.57
CA PHE A 161 18.35 -3.58 -6.80
C PHE A 161 19.85 -3.27 -6.71
N LYS A 162 20.68 -4.30 -6.91
CA LYS A 162 22.14 -4.18 -6.85
C LYS A 162 22.79 -3.94 -8.21
N GLY A 163 22.07 -4.15 -9.31
CA GLY A 163 22.56 -3.98 -10.68
C GLY A 163 22.81 -2.52 -11.06
N ARG A 164 23.32 -2.32 -12.29
CA ARG A 164 23.41 -0.99 -12.92
C ARG A 164 22.08 -0.66 -13.60
N SER A 165 21.52 0.50 -13.30
CA SER A 165 20.29 1.02 -13.93
C SER A 165 20.23 2.53 -13.73
N SER A 166 19.82 3.25 -14.75
CA SER A 166 19.58 4.70 -14.68
C SER A 166 18.37 5.07 -13.81
N LEU A 167 17.47 4.11 -13.56
CA LEU A 167 16.29 4.28 -12.68
C LEU A 167 16.64 4.12 -11.20
N LYS A 168 17.83 3.58 -10.88
CA LYS A 168 18.21 3.27 -9.50
C LYS A 168 18.41 4.53 -8.68
N GLN A 169 17.78 4.59 -7.51
CA GLN A 169 17.85 5.69 -6.56
C GLN A 169 18.56 5.25 -5.28
N TYR A 170 19.09 6.23 -4.55
CA TYR A 170 19.67 6.06 -3.23
C TYR A 170 18.81 6.75 -2.17
N ASN A 171 18.34 5.99 -1.16
CA ASN A 171 17.65 6.54 -0.02
C ASN A 171 18.31 6.03 1.28
N PRO A 172 19.09 6.89 1.99
CA PRO A 172 19.83 6.47 3.18
C PRO A 172 18.93 6.12 4.37
N LYS A 173 17.68 6.60 4.39
CA LYS A 173 16.72 6.40 5.49
C LYS A 173 16.00 5.05 5.45
N LYS A 174 15.96 4.39 4.27
CA LYS A 174 15.27 3.10 4.12
C LYS A 174 16.24 1.92 4.36
N PRO A 175 15.76 0.78 4.84
CA PRO A 175 16.60 -0.41 5.09
C PRO A 175 17.40 -0.85 3.86
N TYR A 176 16.76 -0.82 2.70
CA TYR A 176 17.41 -1.04 1.40
C TYR A 176 17.72 0.29 0.75
N LYS A 177 18.96 0.77 0.95
CA LYS A 177 19.38 2.10 0.50
C LYS A 177 19.39 2.28 -1.02
N TRP A 178 19.64 1.22 -1.79
CA TRP A 178 19.74 1.25 -3.26
C TRP A 178 18.64 0.42 -3.90
N GLY A 179 17.87 1.02 -4.80
CA GLY A 179 16.80 0.33 -5.50
C GLY A 179 15.97 1.25 -6.39
N TYR A 180 14.81 0.77 -6.80
CA TYR A 180 13.81 1.57 -7.49
C TYR A 180 12.88 2.21 -6.45
N LYS A 181 12.67 3.52 -6.58
CA LYS A 181 11.75 4.25 -5.72
C LYS A 181 10.36 4.21 -6.33
N ILE A 182 9.39 3.76 -5.55
CA ILE A 182 7.98 3.76 -5.92
C ILE A 182 7.23 4.58 -4.86
N PHE A 183 6.43 5.52 -5.31
CA PHE A 183 5.49 6.22 -4.44
C PHE A 183 4.19 5.43 -4.40
N MET A 184 3.64 5.25 -3.22
CA MET A 184 2.52 4.33 -2.96
C MET A 184 1.39 5.07 -2.24
N LEU A 185 0.16 4.78 -2.65
CA LEU A 185 -1.05 5.08 -1.88
C LEU A 185 -1.56 3.77 -1.29
N CYS A 186 -1.55 3.66 0.04
CA CYS A 186 -2.00 2.48 0.77
C CYS A 186 -3.04 2.83 1.84
N ASP A 187 -3.84 1.84 2.24
CA ASP A 187 -4.56 1.92 3.51
C ASP A 187 -3.64 1.66 4.70
N THR A 188 -4.14 1.78 5.91
CA THR A 188 -3.36 1.58 7.16
C THR A 188 -2.90 0.14 7.39
N LYS A 189 -3.39 -0.83 6.61
CA LYS A 189 -3.05 -2.25 6.69
C LYS A 189 -2.04 -2.68 5.62
N GLY A 190 -1.74 -1.78 4.67
CA GLY A 190 -0.81 -2.03 3.58
C GLY A 190 -1.46 -2.48 2.27
N LEU A 191 -2.80 -2.36 2.14
CA LEU A 191 -3.47 -2.59 0.86
C LEU A 191 -3.16 -1.44 -0.09
N VAL A 192 -2.58 -1.76 -1.25
CA VAL A 192 -2.19 -0.79 -2.27
C VAL A 192 -3.39 -0.40 -3.11
N HIS A 193 -3.62 0.89 -3.29
CA HIS A 193 -4.66 1.45 -4.16
C HIS A 193 -4.09 2.16 -5.39
N SER A 194 -2.90 2.74 -5.28
CA SER A 194 -2.22 3.38 -6.41
C SER A 194 -0.72 3.41 -6.19
N PHE A 195 0.03 3.51 -7.27
CA PHE A 195 1.48 3.65 -7.20
C PHE A 195 2.04 4.44 -8.38
N GLU A 196 3.21 5.05 -8.19
CA GLU A 196 3.98 5.74 -9.23
C GLU A 196 5.46 5.37 -9.11
N ILE A 197 6.06 4.85 -10.19
CA ILE A 197 7.48 4.52 -10.22
C ILE A 197 8.27 5.78 -10.58
N PHE A 198 9.20 6.16 -9.72
CA PHE A 198 10.05 7.31 -10.00
C PHE A 198 11.04 7.01 -11.13
N ALA A 199 10.82 7.63 -12.26
CA ALA A 199 11.64 7.48 -13.47
C ALA A 199 12.58 8.69 -13.76
N GLY A 200 12.74 9.59 -12.78
CA GLY A 200 13.62 10.79 -12.87
C GLY A 200 12.86 12.11 -12.81
N LYS A 201 11.65 12.17 -13.35
CA LYS A 201 10.76 13.34 -13.30
C LYS A 201 9.35 12.90 -12.89
N ILE A 202 8.65 13.80 -12.23
CA ILE A 202 7.21 13.68 -11.94
C ILE A 202 6.58 14.86 -12.66
N ASP A 203 5.69 14.56 -13.59
CA ASP A 203 4.97 15.59 -14.31
C ASP A 203 3.75 16.02 -13.49
N PRO A 204 3.45 17.33 -13.45
CA PRO A 204 2.26 17.85 -12.81
C PRO A 204 1.00 17.23 -13.40
N VAL A 205 -0.03 17.10 -12.58
CA VAL A 205 -1.33 16.58 -13.01
C VAL A 205 -2.03 17.65 -13.86
N PRO A 206 -2.48 17.33 -15.08
CA PRO A 206 -3.22 18.29 -15.90
C PRO A 206 -4.42 18.86 -15.17
N GLY A 207 -4.56 20.19 -15.20
CA GLY A 207 -5.64 20.91 -14.51
C GLY A 207 -5.44 21.10 -13.01
N GLN A 208 -4.35 20.62 -12.43
CA GLN A 208 -3.96 20.90 -11.05
C GLN A 208 -2.78 21.91 -11.01
N PRO A 209 -2.64 22.69 -9.92
CA PRO A 209 -1.50 23.56 -9.76
C PRO A 209 -0.19 22.77 -9.68
N ASP A 210 0.87 23.27 -10.33
CA ASP A 210 2.23 22.78 -10.10
C ASP A 210 2.69 23.24 -8.70
N ILE A 211 2.81 22.31 -7.79
CA ILE A 211 3.23 22.54 -6.40
C ILE A 211 4.58 21.90 -6.09
N GLY A 212 5.29 21.51 -7.13
CA GLY A 212 6.60 20.83 -7.09
C GLY A 212 6.48 19.33 -6.96
N ALA A 213 7.53 18.64 -7.42
CA ALA A 213 7.54 17.18 -7.60
C ALA A 213 7.06 16.35 -6.38
N SER A 214 7.33 16.81 -5.16
CA SER A 214 6.87 16.11 -3.95
C SER A 214 5.36 16.25 -3.71
N GLY A 215 4.77 17.40 -4.04
CA GLY A 215 3.33 17.60 -3.96
C GLY A 215 2.59 16.99 -5.15
N ASP A 216 3.15 17.15 -6.35
CA ASP A 216 2.53 16.65 -7.60
C ASP A 216 2.35 15.13 -7.58
N VAL A 217 3.31 14.39 -7.01
CA VAL A 217 3.14 12.94 -6.86
C VAL A 217 1.99 12.58 -5.92
N VAL A 218 1.77 13.36 -4.86
CA VAL A 218 0.64 13.13 -3.95
C VAL A 218 -0.67 13.45 -4.66
N LEU A 219 -0.75 14.56 -5.40
CA LEU A 219 -1.93 14.91 -6.19
C LEU A 219 -2.24 13.84 -7.24
N LYS A 220 -1.20 13.30 -7.92
CA LYS A 220 -1.35 12.22 -8.88
C LYS A 220 -1.90 10.94 -8.24
N LEU A 221 -1.37 10.54 -7.09
CA LEU A 221 -1.85 9.37 -6.36
C LEU A 221 -3.25 9.58 -5.76
N ALA A 222 -3.58 10.81 -5.36
CA ALA A 222 -4.85 11.15 -4.75
C ALA A 222 -6.03 11.20 -5.75
N GLN A 223 -5.78 11.20 -7.06
CA GLN A 223 -6.85 11.23 -8.07
C GLN A 223 -7.81 10.03 -8.01
N VAL A 224 -7.35 8.91 -7.47
CA VAL A 224 -8.19 7.72 -7.26
C VAL A 224 -9.09 7.84 -6.04
N ILE A 225 -8.85 8.82 -5.16
CA ILE A 225 -9.62 9.00 -3.93
C ILE A 225 -10.92 9.73 -4.26
N HIS A 226 -12.05 9.14 -3.88
CA HIS A 226 -13.35 9.78 -4.08
C HIS A 226 -13.46 11.03 -3.19
N PRO A 227 -13.78 12.20 -3.78
CA PRO A 227 -13.89 13.44 -3.02
C PRO A 227 -15.13 13.45 -2.11
N ASN A 228 -15.05 14.19 -1.01
CA ASN A 228 -16.16 14.50 -0.11
C ASN A 228 -16.86 13.33 0.61
N ILE A 229 -16.27 12.13 0.59
CA ILE A 229 -16.78 10.95 1.33
C ILE A 229 -15.95 10.62 2.58
N ASN A 230 -15.26 11.64 3.13
CA ASN A 230 -14.49 11.56 4.38
C ASN A 230 -13.23 10.65 4.34
N HIS A 231 -12.62 10.47 3.19
CA HIS A 231 -11.26 9.94 3.14
C HIS A 231 -10.30 10.92 3.80
N LEU A 232 -9.33 10.39 4.56
CA LEU A 232 -8.30 11.14 5.26
C LEU A 232 -6.94 10.71 4.72
N LEU A 233 -6.18 11.67 4.15
CA LEU A 233 -4.89 11.37 3.56
C LEU A 233 -3.75 11.74 4.51
N TYR A 234 -2.80 10.83 4.69
CA TYR A 234 -1.63 10.98 5.55
C TYR A 234 -0.34 10.92 4.72
N PHE A 235 0.63 11.77 5.03
CA PHE A 235 1.94 11.75 4.39
C PHE A 235 3.03 12.33 5.29
N ASP A 236 4.30 12.08 4.94
CA ASP A 236 5.44 12.55 5.71
C ASP A 236 5.87 13.97 5.32
N SER A 237 6.91 14.48 5.99
CA SER A 237 7.40 15.84 5.81
C SER A 237 8.05 16.10 4.44
N TRP A 238 8.44 15.07 3.70
CA TRP A 238 9.01 15.23 2.37
C TRP A 238 7.95 15.69 1.36
N PHE A 239 6.70 15.23 1.54
CA PHE A 239 5.57 15.62 0.68
C PHE A 239 4.93 16.94 1.10
N SER A 240 5.00 17.25 2.40
CA SER A 240 4.18 18.29 3.02
C SER A 240 4.56 19.71 2.61
N SER A 241 3.60 20.44 2.05
CA SER A 241 3.66 21.89 1.85
C SER A 241 2.26 22.50 2.08
N LEU A 242 2.19 23.80 2.40
CA LEU A 242 0.89 24.50 2.54
C LEU A 242 0.04 24.36 1.28
N ASN A 243 0.66 24.52 0.10
CA ASN A 243 -0.03 24.41 -1.18
C ASN A 243 -0.65 23.02 -1.38
N LEU A 244 0.03 21.95 -0.95
CA LEU A 244 -0.51 20.59 -1.03
C LEU A 244 -1.75 20.42 -0.15
N PHE A 245 -1.72 20.89 1.09
CA PHE A 245 -2.89 20.81 1.98
C PHE A 245 -4.10 21.57 1.41
N VAL A 246 -3.85 22.77 0.86
CA VAL A 246 -4.90 23.57 0.22
C VAL A 246 -5.46 22.88 -1.02
N ALA A 247 -4.59 22.34 -1.90
CA ALA A 247 -5.02 21.65 -3.10
C ALA A 247 -5.87 20.41 -2.76
N LEU A 248 -5.41 19.57 -1.81
CA LEU A 248 -6.17 18.40 -1.36
C LEU A 248 -7.50 18.77 -0.71
N ALA A 249 -7.53 19.81 0.12
CA ALA A 249 -8.77 20.28 0.73
C ALA A 249 -9.78 20.79 -0.32
N LYS A 250 -9.32 21.51 -1.35
CA LYS A 250 -10.15 21.93 -2.49
C LYS A 250 -10.66 20.74 -3.31
N MET A 251 -9.90 19.62 -3.35
CA MET A 251 -10.35 18.34 -3.92
C MET A 251 -11.34 17.59 -3.00
N GLY A 252 -11.67 18.11 -1.82
CA GLY A 252 -12.53 17.43 -0.85
C GLY A 252 -11.85 16.28 -0.10
N ILE A 253 -10.52 16.29 -0.03
CA ILE A 253 -9.68 15.27 0.63
C ILE A 253 -8.94 15.92 1.80
N PRO A 254 -9.49 15.86 3.03
CA PRO A 254 -8.79 16.36 4.20
C PRO A 254 -7.48 15.58 4.44
N ALA A 255 -6.43 16.31 4.81
CA ALA A 255 -5.09 15.73 4.94
C ALA A 255 -4.43 16.04 6.29
N LEU A 256 -3.49 15.17 6.68
CA LEU A 256 -2.68 15.29 7.89
C LEU A 256 -1.25 14.83 7.59
N GLY A 257 -0.26 15.67 7.83
CA GLY A 257 1.14 15.33 7.58
C GLY A 257 2.10 15.94 8.60
N THR A 258 3.29 15.32 8.79
CA THR A 258 4.40 16.01 9.42
C THR A 258 4.95 17.07 8.49
N VAL A 259 5.42 18.21 9.01
CA VAL A 259 5.89 19.34 8.20
C VAL A 259 7.21 19.85 8.75
N GLU A 260 8.14 20.22 7.88
CA GLU A 260 9.32 20.96 8.29
C GLU A 260 8.99 22.45 8.48
N LYS A 261 9.58 23.09 9.52
CA LYS A 261 9.31 24.51 9.86
C LYS A 261 9.42 25.45 8.65
N LYS A 262 10.39 25.19 7.74
CA LYS A 262 10.60 26.02 6.53
C LYS A 262 9.43 25.99 5.54
N HIS A 263 8.57 24.98 5.59
CA HIS A 263 7.42 24.83 4.70
C HIS A 263 6.12 25.45 5.29
N LEU A 264 6.20 26.01 6.51
CA LEU A 264 5.09 26.71 7.17
C LEU A 264 5.40 28.20 7.21
N GLN A 265 5.24 28.88 6.08
CA GLN A 265 5.47 30.33 5.99
C GLN A 265 4.52 31.07 6.95
N GLY A 266 5.06 32.05 7.70
CA GLY A 266 4.31 32.85 8.66
C GLY A 266 3.98 32.15 9.99
N CYS A 267 4.33 30.87 10.15
CA CYS A 267 4.11 30.12 11.38
C CYS A 267 5.34 30.25 12.31
N SER A 268 5.15 30.76 13.51
CA SER A 268 6.23 30.94 14.49
C SER A 268 6.01 30.02 15.70
N PHE A 269 6.76 28.92 15.77
CA PHE A 269 6.82 28.06 16.94
C PHE A 269 8.09 28.34 17.74
N SER A 270 8.02 28.19 19.08
CA SER A 270 9.18 28.23 19.96
C SER A 270 10.26 27.25 19.50
N GLU A 271 11.52 27.60 19.75
CA GLU A 271 12.64 26.69 19.44
C GLU A 271 12.62 25.45 20.34
N ASP A 272 13.24 24.38 19.88
CA ASP A 272 13.29 23.11 20.62
C ASP A 272 13.98 23.26 21.99
N SER A 273 14.96 24.17 22.09
CA SER A 273 15.64 24.53 23.33
C SER A 273 14.69 25.08 24.40
N ASP A 274 13.75 25.91 24.01
CA ASP A 274 12.79 26.53 24.93
C ASP A 274 11.64 25.57 25.28
N MET A 275 11.19 24.78 24.33
CA MET A 275 10.24 23.70 24.62
C MET A 275 10.84 22.62 25.53
N LYS A 276 12.14 22.34 25.39
CA LYS A 276 12.87 21.42 26.28
C LYS A 276 12.90 21.93 27.74
N LYS A 277 13.10 23.23 27.97
CA LYS A 277 13.03 23.86 29.31
C LYS A 277 11.64 23.72 29.94
N LYS A 278 10.56 23.83 29.12
CA LYS A 278 9.16 23.63 29.56
C LYS A 278 8.81 22.17 29.85
N GLY A 279 9.65 21.22 29.41
CA GLY A 279 9.52 19.78 29.67
C GLY A 279 8.88 18.96 28.55
N ARG A 280 8.95 17.64 28.70
CA ARG A 280 8.39 16.67 27.76
C ARG A 280 6.86 16.73 27.73
N GLY A 281 6.27 16.68 26.55
CA GLY A 281 4.83 16.67 26.33
C GLY A 281 4.23 18.06 26.10
N VAL A 282 5.04 19.13 26.17
CA VAL A 282 4.60 20.49 25.81
C VAL A 282 4.26 20.57 24.33
N PHE A 283 3.23 21.30 23.98
CA PHE A 283 2.86 21.56 22.61
C PHE A 283 2.39 23.00 22.43
N GLU A 284 2.54 23.49 21.22
CA GLU A 284 2.05 24.78 20.74
C GLU A 284 1.17 24.51 19.52
N GLU A 285 0.12 25.30 19.36
CA GLU A 285 -0.85 25.17 18.30
C GLU A 285 -1.06 26.54 17.62
N GLN A 286 -1.10 26.52 16.29
CA GLN A 286 -1.41 27.69 15.46
C GLN A 286 -2.43 27.32 14.40
N GLU A 287 -3.28 28.27 14.09
CA GLU A 287 -4.33 28.16 13.06
C GLU A 287 -4.16 29.26 12.03
N VAL A 288 -4.45 28.95 10.79
CA VAL A 288 -4.40 29.88 9.67
C VAL A 288 -5.47 29.51 8.65
N VAL A 289 -6.00 30.49 7.95
CA VAL A 289 -6.86 30.29 6.77
C VAL A 289 -6.05 30.67 5.54
N VAL A 290 -5.88 29.72 4.62
CA VAL A 290 -5.18 29.91 3.36
C VAL A 290 -6.13 29.56 2.23
N ASP A 291 -6.41 30.50 1.34
CA ASP A 291 -7.35 30.34 0.22
C ASP A 291 -8.72 29.76 0.63
N GLY A 292 -9.24 30.20 1.78
CA GLY A 292 -10.50 29.71 2.33
C GLY A 292 -10.45 28.35 3.02
N VAL A 293 -9.27 27.72 3.11
CA VAL A 293 -9.05 26.44 3.81
C VAL A 293 -8.53 26.72 5.21
N GLU A 294 -9.26 26.25 6.23
CA GLU A 294 -8.80 26.29 7.62
C GLU A 294 -7.71 25.23 7.84
N MET A 295 -6.55 25.68 8.24
CA MET A 295 -5.40 24.83 8.55
C MET A 295 -4.95 25.00 9.98
N ARG A 296 -4.52 23.92 10.56
CA ARG A 296 -3.99 23.87 11.92
C ARG A 296 -2.63 23.20 11.94
N ALA A 297 -1.67 23.83 12.58
CA ALA A 297 -0.34 23.29 12.81
C ALA A 297 -0.09 23.13 14.30
N VAL A 298 0.51 22.01 14.71
CA VAL A 298 0.81 21.68 16.10
C VAL A 298 2.27 21.25 16.19
N LYS A 299 3.06 21.98 17.00
CA LYS A 299 4.39 21.57 17.40
C LYS A 299 4.31 20.87 18.75
N TRP A 300 4.76 19.64 18.84
CA TRP A 300 4.80 18.85 20.06
C TRP A 300 6.25 18.42 20.37
N PHE A 301 6.66 18.57 21.62
CA PHE A 301 7.99 18.22 22.07
C PHE A 301 7.99 16.93 22.91
N ASP A 302 8.72 15.92 22.43
CA ASP A 302 9.02 14.68 23.16
C ASP A 302 10.53 14.61 23.47
N HIS A 303 11.32 13.99 22.64
CA HIS A 303 12.78 14.06 22.62
C HIS A 303 13.29 15.14 21.66
N ARG A 304 12.48 15.47 20.67
CA ARG A 304 12.66 16.54 19.67
C ARG A 304 11.29 17.15 19.34
N GLY A 305 11.30 18.34 18.80
CA GLY A 305 10.09 18.97 18.26
C GLY A 305 9.62 18.23 17.00
N VAL A 306 8.33 17.91 16.98
CA VAL A 306 7.64 17.37 15.78
C VAL A 306 6.50 18.29 15.45
N ILE A 307 6.47 18.79 14.21
CA ILE A 307 5.39 19.63 13.70
C ILE A 307 4.49 18.79 12.81
N VAL A 308 3.19 18.87 13.05
CA VAL A 308 2.14 18.25 12.26
C VAL A 308 1.17 19.31 11.80
N ALA A 309 0.85 19.32 10.51
CA ALA A 309 -0.17 20.23 9.95
C ALA A 309 -1.37 19.42 9.43
N SER A 310 -2.55 20.03 9.46
CA SER A 310 -3.80 19.40 9.07
C SER A 310 -4.79 20.39 8.53
N SER A 311 -5.52 19.99 7.49
CA SER A 311 -6.77 20.62 7.03
C SER A 311 -8.02 19.96 7.63
N LEU A 312 -7.85 19.05 8.60
CA LEU A 312 -8.94 18.37 9.31
C LEU A 312 -9.51 19.26 10.42
N PRO A 313 -10.83 19.38 10.59
CA PRO A 313 -11.44 20.04 11.74
C PRO A 313 -11.35 19.14 13.00
N VAL A 314 -10.14 18.88 13.49
CA VAL A 314 -9.91 18.01 14.66
C VAL A 314 -9.90 18.83 15.95
N LYS A 315 -10.84 18.59 16.87
CA LYS A 315 -10.73 19.08 18.25
C LYS A 315 -9.75 18.22 19.04
N MET A 316 -8.74 18.86 19.62
CA MET A 316 -7.70 18.19 20.38
C MET A 316 -8.22 17.66 21.73
N LYS A 317 -8.04 16.36 21.97
CA LYS A 317 -8.16 15.74 23.30
C LYS A 317 -6.78 15.33 23.79
N ARG A 318 -6.45 15.64 25.06
CA ARG A 318 -5.21 15.18 25.70
C ARG A 318 -5.38 13.74 26.15
N ASN A 319 -4.43 12.86 25.83
CA ASN A 319 -4.38 11.53 26.44
C ASN A 319 -3.73 11.58 27.83
N VAL A 320 -4.31 10.85 28.78
CA VAL A 320 -4.02 10.96 30.23
C VAL A 320 -2.61 10.46 30.59
N PHE A 321 -2.05 9.46 29.89
CA PHE A 321 -0.76 8.83 30.28
C PHE A 321 0.50 9.49 29.68
N VAL A 322 0.40 10.11 28.52
CA VAL A 322 1.46 10.95 27.94
C VAL A 322 0.74 12.19 27.44
N LYS A 323 1.21 13.39 27.85
CA LYS A 323 0.65 14.66 27.37
C LYS A 323 0.92 14.80 25.86
N ARG A 324 0.28 13.95 25.05
CA ARG A 324 0.43 13.89 23.59
C ARG A 324 -0.86 14.37 22.91
N PRO A 325 -0.78 15.34 22.00
CA PRO A 325 -1.93 15.79 21.23
C PRO A 325 -2.57 14.63 20.43
N SER A 326 -3.90 14.60 20.35
CA SER A 326 -4.64 13.55 19.62
C SER A 326 -4.27 13.48 18.15
N ILE A 327 -3.93 14.61 17.52
CA ILE A 327 -3.49 14.69 16.14
C ILE A 327 -2.18 13.93 15.89
N ILE A 328 -1.22 14.00 16.82
CA ILE A 328 0.03 13.23 16.72
C ILE A 328 -0.23 11.73 16.89
N ALA A 329 -1.16 11.37 17.78
CA ALA A 329 -1.54 9.98 17.97
C ALA A 329 -2.21 9.41 16.71
N LEU A 330 -3.09 10.20 16.09
CA LEU A 330 -3.77 9.85 14.84
C LEU A 330 -2.78 9.69 13.69
N TYR A 331 -1.85 10.64 13.52
CA TYR A 331 -0.79 10.54 12.51
C TYR A 331 0.01 9.24 12.65
N ARG A 332 0.54 8.96 13.84
CA ARG A 332 1.33 7.74 14.09
C ARG A 332 0.55 6.44 13.87
N LYS A 333 -0.77 6.47 14.08
CA LYS A 333 -1.63 5.30 13.85
C LYS A 333 -1.84 5.04 12.37
N CYS A 334 -1.90 6.09 11.53
CA CYS A 334 -2.41 5.99 10.16
C CYS A 334 -1.30 6.08 9.09
N MET A 335 -0.12 6.62 9.42
CA MET A 335 0.95 6.82 8.43
C MET A 335 1.70 5.53 8.06
N GLY A 336 1.59 4.45 8.84
CA GLY A 336 2.39 3.24 8.68
C GLY A 336 1.93 2.25 7.61
N GLY A 337 1.05 2.61 6.67
CA GLY A 337 0.51 1.67 5.68
C GLY A 337 1.55 1.13 4.71
N VAL A 338 2.41 1.98 4.16
CA VAL A 338 3.49 1.53 3.25
C VAL A 338 4.54 0.71 3.99
N ASP A 339 4.86 1.05 5.24
CA ASP A 339 5.75 0.23 6.09
C ASP A 339 5.12 -1.14 6.41
N ALA A 340 3.79 -1.20 6.58
CA ALA A 340 3.07 -2.48 6.76
C ALA A 340 3.15 -3.34 5.48
N LEU A 341 2.99 -2.74 4.30
CA LEU A 341 3.19 -3.42 3.02
C LEU A 341 4.62 -3.94 2.89
N ASP A 342 5.63 -3.11 3.21
CA ASP A 342 7.04 -3.51 3.18
C ASP A 342 7.32 -4.70 4.11
N ALA A 343 6.75 -4.70 5.31
CA ALA A 343 6.87 -5.79 6.26
C ALA A 343 6.22 -7.10 5.76
N LEU A 344 5.03 -7.00 5.15
CA LEU A 344 4.33 -8.15 4.57
C LEU A 344 5.10 -8.75 3.38
N ILE A 345 5.55 -7.91 2.45
CA ILE A 345 6.37 -8.35 1.32
C ILE A 345 7.69 -8.95 1.81
N ALA A 346 8.31 -8.39 2.84
CA ALA A 346 9.61 -8.84 3.33
C ALA A 346 9.60 -10.27 3.85
N GLN A 347 8.45 -10.78 4.34
CA GLN A 347 8.31 -12.15 4.86
C GLN A 347 8.54 -13.21 3.79
N TYR A 348 8.03 -12.98 2.57
CA TYR A 348 8.08 -13.94 1.47
C TYR A 348 8.49 -13.29 0.14
N ARG A 349 9.37 -12.30 0.21
CA ARG A 349 9.84 -11.57 -0.97
C ARG A 349 10.48 -12.49 -2.00
N ILE A 350 10.06 -12.37 -3.25
CA ILE A 350 10.65 -13.10 -4.36
C ILE A 350 12.09 -12.64 -4.60
N HIS A 351 13.05 -13.57 -4.45
CA HIS A 351 14.49 -13.31 -4.56
C HIS A 351 15.10 -13.86 -5.85
N ILE A 352 14.53 -13.52 -7.00
CA ILE A 352 15.08 -13.91 -8.30
C ILE A 352 16.21 -12.97 -8.72
N ARG A 353 17.41 -13.52 -8.92
CA ARG A 353 18.56 -12.75 -9.41
C ARG A 353 18.39 -12.46 -10.90
N SER A 354 18.38 -11.20 -11.29
CA SER A 354 18.38 -10.76 -12.69
C SER A 354 19.17 -9.46 -12.84
N LYS A 355 19.82 -9.27 -13.99
CA LYS A 355 20.43 -8.00 -14.39
C LYS A 355 19.41 -7.06 -15.04
N LYS A 356 18.26 -7.56 -15.48
CA LYS A 356 17.19 -6.81 -16.13
C LYS A 356 16.37 -6.08 -15.09
N TYR A 357 16.27 -4.75 -15.19
CA TYR A 357 15.52 -3.93 -14.23
C TYR A 357 14.05 -4.32 -14.16
N TYR A 358 13.43 -4.56 -15.31
CA TYR A 358 12.02 -4.88 -15.42
C TYR A 358 11.66 -6.25 -14.82
N HIS A 359 12.57 -7.21 -14.77
CA HIS A 359 12.35 -8.46 -14.02
C HIS A 359 12.21 -8.20 -12.52
N ARG A 360 13.01 -7.27 -11.97
CA ARG A 360 12.94 -6.95 -10.55
C ARG A 360 11.62 -6.29 -10.20
N LEU A 361 11.14 -5.37 -11.05
CA LEU A 361 9.84 -4.74 -10.90
C LEU A 361 8.69 -5.73 -11.09
N PHE A 362 8.78 -6.60 -12.10
CA PHE A 362 7.78 -7.66 -12.32
C PHE A 362 7.57 -8.53 -11.08
N PHE A 363 8.65 -9.11 -10.53
CA PHE A 363 8.52 -9.94 -9.34
C PHE A 363 8.05 -9.16 -8.11
N HIS A 364 8.38 -7.89 -8.03
CA HIS A 364 7.84 -7.03 -6.99
C HIS A 364 6.32 -6.78 -7.16
N PHE A 365 5.84 -6.61 -8.38
CA PHE A 365 4.40 -6.54 -8.63
C PHE A 365 3.68 -7.85 -8.31
N VAL A 366 4.31 -9.00 -8.56
CA VAL A 366 3.78 -10.30 -8.11
C VAL A 366 3.67 -10.33 -6.58
N ASP A 367 4.71 -9.90 -5.85
CA ASP A 367 4.67 -9.75 -4.38
C ASP A 367 3.49 -8.85 -3.94
N MET A 368 3.29 -7.69 -4.59
CA MET A 368 2.20 -6.76 -4.28
C MET A 368 0.82 -7.37 -4.54
N VAL A 369 0.64 -8.06 -5.67
CA VAL A 369 -0.61 -8.74 -6.00
C VAL A 369 -0.95 -9.80 -4.96
N ILE A 370 0.03 -10.60 -4.52
CA ILE A 370 -0.15 -11.63 -3.48
C ILE A 370 -0.57 -10.98 -2.15
N VAL A 371 0.11 -9.92 -1.72
CA VAL A 371 -0.22 -9.22 -0.47
C VAL A 371 -1.61 -8.59 -0.55
N ASN A 372 -1.93 -7.89 -1.63
CA ASN A 372 -3.26 -7.30 -1.82
C ASN A 372 -4.36 -8.36 -1.82
N SER A 373 -4.16 -9.45 -2.56
CA SER A 373 -5.13 -10.57 -2.60
C SER A 373 -5.36 -11.19 -1.23
N TRP A 374 -4.30 -11.35 -0.44
CA TRP A 374 -4.40 -11.87 0.92
C TRP A 374 -5.11 -10.89 1.88
N LEU A 375 -4.83 -9.59 1.79
CA LEU A 375 -5.49 -8.58 2.61
C LEU A 375 -6.98 -8.47 2.28
N LEU A 376 -7.34 -8.52 1.00
CA LEU A 376 -8.72 -8.54 0.52
C LEU A 376 -9.45 -9.80 0.99
N TYR A 377 -8.85 -10.98 0.80
CA TYR A 377 -9.40 -12.23 1.31
C TYR A 377 -9.68 -12.18 2.81
N ARG A 378 -8.73 -11.66 3.60
CA ARG A 378 -8.92 -11.47 5.06
C ARG A 378 -10.05 -10.51 5.37
N ARG A 379 -10.18 -9.41 4.63
CA ARG A 379 -11.26 -8.43 4.80
C ARG A 379 -12.61 -9.08 4.52
N ASP A 380 -12.71 -9.81 3.42
CA ASP A 380 -13.95 -10.49 3.03
C ASP A 380 -14.32 -11.61 4.01
N CYS A 381 -13.34 -12.37 4.50
CA CYS A 381 -13.58 -13.34 5.56
C CYS A 381 -14.12 -12.68 6.83
N VAL A 382 -13.62 -11.50 7.21
CA VAL A 382 -14.13 -10.75 8.37
C VAL A 382 -15.55 -10.23 8.11
N ALA A 383 -15.82 -9.70 6.90
CA ALA A 383 -17.15 -9.22 6.52
C ALA A 383 -18.19 -10.34 6.49
N LEU A 384 -17.82 -11.52 5.96
CA LEU A 384 -18.70 -12.71 5.97
C LEU A 384 -18.90 -13.33 7.36
N CYS A 385 -18.07 -12.94 8.33
CA CYS A 385 -18.21 -13.34 9.73
C CYS A 385 -19.12 -12.42 10.55
N VAL A 386 -19.92 -11.55 9.91
CA VAL A 386 -20.88 -10.67 10.60
C VAL A 386 -22.01 -11.51 11.22
N PRO A 387 -22.36 -11.25 12.47
CA PRO A 387 -23.27 -12.10 13.24
C PRO A 387 -24.72 -11.95 12.81
N LYS A 388 -25.37 -13.04 12.40
CA LYS A 388 -26.84 -13.10 12.42
C LYS A 388 -27.31 -13.32 13.84
N LYS A 389 -27.92 -12.31 14.46
CA LYS A 389 -28.59 -12.39 15.76
C LYS A 389 -29.80 -13.32 15.64
N LYS A 390 -29.74 -14.59 16.08
CA LYS A 390 -31.00 -15.27 16.45
C LYS A 390 -30.89 -16.41 17.48
N GLU A 391 -29.84 -17.20 17.59
CA GLU A 391 -29.79 -18.28 18.57
C GLU A 391 -28.43 -18.36 19.27
N ARG A 392 -28.47 -18.46 20.60
CA ARG A 392 -27.26 -18.60 21.40
C ARG A 392 -26.83 -20.07 21.42
N GLN A 393 -25.75 -20.41 20.73
CA GLN A 393 -25.21 -21.76 20.65
C GLN A 393 -23.80 -21.86 21.22
N ARG A 394 -23.37 -23.08 21.52
CA ARG A 394 -22.03 -23.37 22.01
C ARG A 394 -21.00 -23.05 20.93
N CYS A 395 -19.90 -22.39 21.31
CA CYS A 395 -18.77 -22.12 20.44
C CYS A 395 -18.16 -23.44 19.94
N LYS A 396 -17.86 -23.51 18.64
CA LYS A 396 -17.29 -24.70 17.98
C LYS A 396 -15.76 -24.71 17.93
N LEU A 397 -15.10 -23.66 18.44
CA LEU A 397 -13.66 -23.72 18.62
C LEU A 397 -13.31 -24.79 19.67
N PRO A 398 -12.42 -25.75 19.40
CA PRO A 398 -11.92 -26.72 20.37
C PRO A 398 -11.49 -26.02 21.66
N LEU A 399 -11.80 -26.61 22.81
CA LEU A 399 -11.51 -26.10 24.15
C LEU A 399 -12.26 -24.83 24.58
N CYS A 400 -13.03 -24.17 23.71
CA CYS A 400 -13.85 -23.03 24.09
C CYS A 400 -15.17 -23.49 24.71
N LYS A 401 -15.45 -23.13 25.98
CA LYS A 401 -16.67 -23.43 26.70
C LYS A 401 -17.77 -22.33 26.55
N GLY A 402 -17.49 -21.30 25.72
CA GLY A 402 -18.36 -20.16 25.53
C GLY A 402 -19.60 -20.46 24.73
N HIS A 403 -20.71 -19.71 24.99
CA HIS A 403 -21.92 -19.68 24.19
C HIS A 403 -22.04 -18.34 23.49
N THR A 404 -22.41 -18.35 22.21
CA THR A 404 -22.43 -17.17 21.37
C THR A 404 -23.63 -17.13 20.43
N VAL A 405 -24.07 -15.94 20.10
CA VAL A 405 -25.03 -15.66 19.04
C VAL A 405 -24.40 -15.46 17.68
N PHE A 406 -23.04 -15.38 17.65
CA PHE A 406 -22.29 -15.11 16.44
C PHE A 406 -22.06 -16.41 15.67
N LYS A 407 -22.44 -16.43 14.40
CA LYS A 407 -22.28 -17.57 13.50
C LYS A 407 -21.42 -17.13 12.30
N CYS A 408 -20.42 -17.92 11.97
CA CYS A 408 -19.66 -17.73 10.74
C CYS A 408 -20.50 -18.18 9.55
N GLU A 409 -20.80 -17.31 8.62
CA GLU A 409 -21.60 -17.67 7.44
C GLU A 409 -20.84 -18.61 6.49
N LYS A 410 -19.51 -18.46 6.39
CA LYS A 410 -18.66 -19.30 5.55
C LYS A 410 -18.57 -20.75 6.06
N CYS A 411 -18.30 -20.93 7.34
CA CYS A 411 -18.09 -22.26 7.94
C CYS A 411 -19.38 -22.81 8.58
N ASN A 412 -20.43 -22.02 8.63
CA ASN A 412 -21.73 -22.33 9.23
C ASN A 412 -21.67 -22.73 10.71
N VAL A 413 -20.64 -22.26 11.45
CA VAL A 413 -20.39 -22.60 12.87
C VAL A 413 -20.49 -21.38 13.78
N HIS A 414 -20.89 -21.62 15.05
CA HIS A 414 -20.96 -20.58 16.06
C HIS A 414 -19.60 -20.40 16.75
N LEU A 415 -19.08 -19.16 16.80
CA LEU A 415 -17.77 -18.82 17.36
C LEU A 415 -17.87 -17.57 18.22
N CYS A 416 -17.21 -17.56 19.38
CA CYS A 416 -17.22 -16.40 20.28
C CYS A 416 -16.49 -15.20 19.67
N LEU A 417 -17.15 -14.04 19.75
CA LEU A 417 -16.57 -12.74 19.44
C LEU A 417 -16.98 -11.77 20.54
N ASN A 418 -16.11 -11.56 21.51
CA ASN A 418 -16.34 -10.66 22.63
C ASN A 418 -15.02 -10.01 23.07
N LYS A 419 -15.06 -9.15 24.09
CA LYS A 419 -13.94 -8.38 24.59
C LYS A 419 -12.74 -9.26 25.04
N HIS A 420 -12.98 -10.50 25.42
CA HIS A 420 -11.99 -11.44 25.97
C HIS A 420 -11.65 -12.59 25.02
N ASN A 421 -12.58 -13.00 24.16
CA ASN A 421 -12.44 -14.17 23.30
C ASN A 421 -12.77 -13.82 21.85
N ASN A 422 -11.78 -14.01 20.96
CA ASN A 422 -11.97 -13.92 19.52
C ASN A 422 -11.75 -15.30 18.87
N CYS A 423 -12.74 -16.19 19.04
CA CYS A 423 -12.70 -17.54 18.51
C CYS A 423 -12.81 -17.58 16.99
N PHE A 424 -13.35 -16.53 16.35
CA PHE A 424 -13.34 -16.39 14.89
C PHE A 424 -11.91 -16.36 14.35
N ARG A 425 -11.05 -15.57 14.97
CA ARG A 425 -9.65 -15.48 14.57
C ARG A 425 -8.94 -16.82 14.73
N LEU A 426 -9.13 -17.47 15.90
CA LEU A 426 -8.45 -18.73 16.22
C LEU A 426 -8.96 -19.93 15.42
N PHE A 427 -10.17 -19.88 14.90
CA PHE A 427 -10.77 -20.95 14.10
C PHE A 427 -10.39 -20.86 12.62
N HIS A 428 -10.02 -19.68 12.14
CA HIS A 428 -9.68 -19.41 10.73
C HIS A 428 -8.20 -19.10 10.50
N THR A 429 -7.36 -19.20 11.52
CA THR A 429 -5.90 -19.24 11.41
C THR A 429 -5.44 -20.69 11.26
#